data_6517da0f5d9616e5601a32b7fea5c37a
#
_entry.id   6517da0f5d9616e5601a32b7fea5c37a
#
_cell.length_a   1.000
_cell.length_b   1.000
_cell.length_c   1.000
_cell.angle_alpha   90.00
_cell.angle_beta   90.00
_cell.angle_gamma   90.00
#
_symmetry.space_group_name_H-M   'P 1'
#
loop_
_entity.id
_entity.type
_entity.pdbx_description
1 polymer ?
#
loop_
_entity_poly.entity_id
_entity_poly.type
_entity_poly.pdbx_seq_one_letter_code
_entity_poly.pdbx_strand_id
1 'polypeptide(L)'
;MIADRIFQTIADFGEKVLFFDVFFWTDKVSMPFLIFWLLVASIYFAVITGFFNFRKLPLAVFEFIKGKKSVNKTEGTISSKSIVLSAVAGATDLGSIFGVAGIVALGGPGTLFWLLVAGFLSTSIRYAEVVCGHKFRLKVFVNGKSAGYTGGPQVYITRIFSMFNMKKLGKIIATMYAIMLCLSTFCSLQVNQTVHIFTHMFPDLSKYTWIIALMVALLIIFVVVKGISGVAKFNQKVVPPMIVLYLIVALSIFITHRSNIIPAIQIIFEDAFSFRAVNGGILGALVMGFQRAFFCNESGMGSGAIIHSNSSNKDSRKEGIISMITPIISVVIVCLCSGMIVLVSKSFLEGSSGTDYIINAFASVHPMMKYLTLIIVPLFGITTAVSWAYYGSKQFSTIFGKKNVMIYYTLLFVAYFLCGMVESFETILSVADCLNLSVTIPNIIALYMMSRVVLRETFKKK
;
A
#
# COMPACT_ATOMS: atom_id res chain seq x y z
N MET A 1 25.36 -12.50 3.04
CA MET A 1 25.68 -13.07 4.37
C MET A 1 25.42 -12.11 5.55
N ILE A 2 26.14 -10.96 5.70
CA ILE A 2 25.89 -10.05 6.87
C ILE A 2 24.52 -9.36 6.75
N ALA A 3 24.22 -8.81 5.57
CA ALA A 3 22.92 -8.18 5.31
C ALA A 3 21.76 -9.14 5.55
N ASP A 4 21.85 -10.36 5.00
CA ASP A 4 20.78 -11.38 5.15
C ASP A 4 20.56 -11.73 6.62
N ARG A 5 21.61 -11.86 7.44
CA ARG A 5 21.48 -12.10 8.88
C ARG A 5 20.80 -10.95 9.62
N ILE A 6 21.12 -9.70 9.28
CA ILE A 6 20.48 -8.51 9.88
C ILE A 6 19.00 -8.49 9.50
N PHE A 7 18.67 -8.69 8.23
CA PHE A 7 17.29 -8.73 7.76
C PHE A 7 16.52 -9.88 8.41
N GLN A 8 17.12 -11.08 8.50
CA GLN A 8 16.49 -12.22 9.15
C GLN A 8 16.22 -11.96 10.64
N THR A 9 17.17 -11.38 11.37
CA THR A 9 16.98 -11.03 12.80
C THR A 9 15.83 -10.04 12.99
N ILE A 10 15.69 -9.05 12.10
CA ILE A 10 14.60 -8.07 12.13
C ILE A 10 13.26 -8.77 11.81
N ALA A 11 13.23 -9.67 10.84
CA ALA A 11 12.04 -10.45 10.49
C ALA A 11 11.59 -11.31 11.68
N ASP A 12 12.48 -12.11 12.27
CA ASP A 12 12.19 -12.99 13.39
C ASP A 12 11.68 -12.22 14.62
N PHE A 13 12.27 -11.05 14.90
CA PHE A 13 11.79 -10.17 15.97
C PHE A 13 10.41 -9.62 15.66
N GLY A 14 10.19 -9.16 14.45
CA GLY A 14 8.91 -8.63 13.98
C GLY A 14 7.80 -9.68 14.05
N GLU A 15 8.07 -10.90 13.60
CA GLU A 15 7.10 -12.00 13.67
C GLU A 15 6.70 -12.30 15.12
N LYS A 16 7.65 -12.39 16.03
CA LYS A 16 7.36 -12.66 17.45
C LYS A 16 6.58 -11.55 18.15
N VAL A 17 6.81 -10.29 17.81
CA VAL A 17 6.25 -9.12 18.53
C VAL A 17 4.99 -8.58 17.88
N LEU A 18 4.92 -8.59 16.55
CA LEU A 18 3.85 -7.95 15.80
C LEU A 18 2.83 -8.92 15.21
N PHE A 19 3.29 -10.14 14.88
CA PHE A 19 2.45 -11.18 14.30
C PHE A 19 2.17 -12.33 15.26
N PHE A 20 2.33 -12.11 16.59
CA PHE A 20 1.94 -13.13 17.55
C PHE A 20 0.47 -13.53 17.33
N ASP A 21 0.21 -14.83 17.52
CA ASP A 21 -1.14 -15.36 17.34
C ASP A 21 -2.08 -14.87 18.45
N VAL A 22 -3.20 -14.26 18.05
CA VAL A 22 -4.24 -13.82 19.00
C VAL A 22 -4.90 -15.03 19.68
N PHE A 23 -4.98 -16.17 18.99
CA PHE A 23 -5.58 -17.39 19.50
C PHE A 23 -4.54 -18.39 20.04
N PHE A 24 -3.50 -17.89 20.71
CA PHE A 24 -2.38 -18.67 21.25
C PHE A 24 -2.77 -19.86 22.15
N TRP A 25 -4.02 -19.98 22.54
CA TRP A 25 -4.57 -21.09 23.36
C TRP A 25 -5.09 -22.26 22.52
N THR A 26 -5.04 -22.21 21.20
CA THR A 26 -5.52 -23.28 20.30
C THR A 26 -4.68 -23.38 19.04
N ASP A 27 -4.28 -24.58 18.68
CA ASP A 27 -3.56 -24.86 17.43
C ASP A 27 -4.48 -24.95 16.21
N LYS A 28 -5.81 -24.83 16.40
CA LYS A 28 -6.79 -24.98 15.31
C LYS A 28 -6.98 -23.71 14.48
N VAL A 29 -6.63 -22.57 15.04
CA VAL A 29 -6.87 -21.25 14.43
C VAL A 29 -5.69 -20.37 14.73
N SER A 30 -5.07 -19.82 13.72
CA SER A 30 -4.03 -18.80 13.87
C SER A 30 -4.49 -17.50 13.23
N MET A 31 -4.41 -16.41 13.97
CA MET A 31 -4.68 -15.05 13.46
C MET A 31 -3.63 -14.08 14.00
N PRO A 32 -2.76 -13.56 13.15
CA PRO A 32 -1.77 -12.56 13.54
C PRO A 32 -2.42 -11.33 14.15
N PHE A 33 -1.88 -10.84 15.26
CA PHE A 33 -2.43 -9.71 16.02
C PHE A 33 -2.70 -8.48 15.13
N LEU A 34 -1.77 -8.11 14.27
CA LEU A 34 -1.94 -6.93 13.43
C LEU A 34 -3.09 -7.05 12.45
N ILE A 35 -3.34 -8.25 11.92
CA ILE A 35 -4.46 -8.49 11.00
C ILE A 35 -5.79 -8.39 11.75
N PHE A 36 -5.87 -9.01 12.93
CA PHE A 36 -7.02 -8.87 13.82
C PHE A 36 -7.28 -7.40 14.18
N TRP A 37 -6.23 -6.66 14.54
CA TRP A 37 -6.30 -5.23 14.88
C TRP A 37 -6.88 -4.38 13.75
N LEU A 38 -6.42 -4.59 12.52
CA LEU A 38 -6.92 -3.90 11.33
C LEU A 38 -8.33 -4.30 10.96
N LEU A 39 -8.69 -5.58 11.11
CA LEU A 39 -10.04 -6.08 10.90
C LEU A 39 -11.03 -5.40 11.86
N VAL A 40 -10.72 -5.41 13.16
CA VAL A 40 -11.55 -4.76 14.19
C VAL A 40 -11.70 -3.28 13.91
N ALA A 41 -10.62 -2.57 13.55
CA ALA A 41 -10.67 -1.16 13.21
C ALA A 41 -11.56 -0.89 11.98
N SER A 42 -11.46 -1.73 10.95
CA SER A 42 -12.27 -1.60 9.72
C SER A 42 -13.76 -1.71 10.02
N ILE A 43 -14.14 -2.72 10.79
CA ILE A 43 -15.53 -2.96 11.21
C ILE A 43 -15.99 -1.80 12.10
N TYR A 44 -15.19 -1.42 13.08
CA TYR A 44 -15.51 -0.32 13.99
C TYR A 44 -15.83 0.98 13.23
N PHE A 45 -14.93 1.43 12.35
CA PHE A 45 -15.16 2.65 11.58
C PHE A 45 -16.33 2.52 10.58
N ALA A 46 -16.56 1.35 9.99
CA ALA A 46 -17.72 1.12 9.15
C ALA A 46 -19.03 1.27 9.96
N VAL A 47 -19.09 0.63 11.14
CA VAL A 47 -20.30 0.63 11.99
C VAL A 47 -20.59 2.01 12.57
N ILE A 48 -19.62 2.67 13.21
CA ILE A 48 -19.87 3.98 13.83
C ILE A 48 -20.25 5.06 12.82
N THR A 49 -19.75 4.98 11.58
CA THR A 49 -20.14 5.89 10.50
C THR A 49 -21.44 5.47 9.82
N GLY A 50 -22.08 4.39 10.27
CA GLY A 50 -23.33 3.86 9.69
C GLY A 50 -23.10 3.39 8.26
N PHE A 51 -21.99 2.69 8.00
CA PHE A 51 -21.59 2.21 6.67
C PHE A 51 -21.51 3.33 5.62
N PHE A 52 -21.09 4.51 6.06
CA PHE A 52 -20.94 5.68 5.20
C PHE A 52 -20.02 5.41 4.00
N ASN A 53 -18.97 4.63 4.21
CA ASN A 53 -18.04 4.22 3.17
C ASN A 53 -18.75 3.53 2.00
N PHE A 54 -19.64 2.57 2.25
CA PHE A 54 -20.42 1.90 1.19
C PHE A 54 -21.40 2.86 0.52
N ARG A 55 -22.15 3.63 1.33
CA ARG A 55 -23.19 4.56 0.81
C ARG A 55 -22.61 5.69 -0.03
N LYS A 56 -21.36 6.11 0.22
CA LYS A 56 -20.71 7.23 -0.47
C LYS A 56 -19.66 6.79 -1.49
N LEU A 57 -19.47 5.50 -1.68
CA LEU A 57 -18.55 4.99 -2.68
C LEU A 57 -18.90 5.44 -4.12
N PRO A 58 -20.16 5.41 -4.57
CA PRO A 58 -20.54 5.95 -5.88
C PRO A 58 -20.18 7.43 -6.04
N LEU A 59 -20.36 8.22 -4.97
CA LEU A 59 -19.96 9.62 -4.97
C LEU A 59 -18.43 9.79 -5.06
N ALA A 60 -17.67 8.91 -4.40
CA ALA A 60 -16.20 8.92 -4.49
C ALA A 60 -15.75 8.69 -5.93
N VAL A 61 -16.32 7.70 -6.63
CA VAL A 61 -16.05 7.41 -8.04
C VAL A 61 -16.39 8.60 -8.92
N PHE A 62 -17.59 9.17 -8.75
CA PHE A 62 -18.04 10.33 -9.51
C PHE A 62 -17.10 11.54 -9.33
N GLU A 63 -16.75 11.89 -8.10
CA GLU A 63 -15.85 13.02 -7.80
C GLU A 63 -14.43 12.79 -8.35
N PHE A 64 -13.94 11.54 -8.31
CA PHE A 64 -12.64 11.19 -8.91
C PHE A 64 -12.65 11.33 -10.44
N ILE A 65 -13.69 10.82 -11.13
CA ILE A 65 -13.80 10.90 -12.59
C ILE A 65 -13.89 12.37 -13.01
N LYS A 66 -14.77 13.15 -12.38
CA LYS A 66 -15.03 14.56 -12.71
C LYS A 66 -13.88 15.49 -12.30
N GLY A 67 -13.04 15.10 -11.37
CA GLY A 67 -11.94 15.90 -10.85
C GLY A 67 -10.91 16.26 -11.91
N LYS A 68 -10.43 17.52 -11.90
CA LYS A 68 -9.35 17.97 -12.79
C LYS A 68 -7.98 17.61 -12.19
N LYS A 69 -7.03 17.28 -13.07
CA LYS A 69 -5.62 17.10 -12.68
C LYS A 69 -4.94 18.49 -12.69
N SER A 70 -4.49 18.95 -11.54
CA SER A 70 -3.74 20.21 -11.46
C SER A 70 -2.78 20.25 -10.26
N VAL A 71 -1.74 21.05 -10.40
CA VAL A 71 -0.79 21.39 -9.31
C VAL A 71 -0.73 22.90 -9.24
N ASN A 72 -1.20 23.47 -8.14
CA ASN A 72 -1.10 24.92 -7.91
C ASN A 72 0.27 25.23 -7.34
N LYS A 73 1.14 25.81 -8.16
CA LYS A 73 2.51 26.16 -7.77
C LYS A 73 2.58 27.31 -6.75
N THR A 74 1.63 28.22 -6.81
CA THR A 74 1.63 29.43 -5.93
C THR A 74 1.24 29.12 -4.51
N GLU A 75 0.34 28.16 -4.29
CA GLU A 75 -0.10 27.75 -2.95
C GLU A 75 0.57 26.47 -2.44
N GLY A 76 1.37 25.79 -3.28
CA GLY A 76 1.98 24.52 -2.94
C GLY A 76 0.97 23.38 -2.74
N THR A 77 -0.24 23.53 -3.30
CA THR A 77 -1.34 22.55 -3.17
C THR A 77 -1.57 21.79 -4.47
N ILE A 78 -2.16 20.61 -4.36
CA ILE A 78 -2.35 19.67 -5.46
C ILE A 78 -3.83 19.27 -5.51
N SER A 79 -4.38 19.09 -6.70
CA SER A 79 -5.79 18.67 -6.85
C SER A 79 -6.02 17.30 -6.23
N SER A 80 -7.21 17.09 -5.66
CA SER A 80 -7.60 15.80 -5.05
C SER A 80 -7.39 14.62 -6.00
N LYS A 81 -7.68 14.79 -7.31
CA LYS A 81 -7.45 13.73 -8.32
C LYS A 81 -5.97 13.36 -8.46
N SER A 82 -5.06 14.33 -8.48
CA SER A 82 -3.61 14.08 -8.55
C SER A 82 -3.08 13.46 -7.24
N ILE A 83 -3.66 13.84 -6.11
CA ILE A 83 -3.36 13.24 -4.79
C ILE A 83 -3.81 11.77 -4.76
N VAL A 84 -5.04 11.47 -5.21
CA VAL A 84 -5.53 10.06 -5.28
C VAL A 84 -4.64 9.23 -6.19
N LEU A 85 -4.23 9.73 -7.36
CA LEU A 85 -3.32 9.01 -8.25
C LEU A 85 -1.97 8.72 -7.58
N SER A 86 -1.49 9.64 -6.74
CA SER A 86 -0.25 9.41 -5.98
C SER A 86 -0.46 8.45 -4.79
N ALA A 87 -1.64 8.45 -4.18
CA ALA A 87 -2.01 7.46 -3.15
C ALA A 87 -2.18 6.07 -3.76
N VAL A 88 -2.82 5.98 -4.93
CA VAL A 88 -2.92 4.72 -5.71
C VAL A 88 -1.55 4.21 -6.10
N ALA A 89 -0.62 5.08 -6.52
CA ALA A 89 0.76 4.68 -6.82
C ALA A 89 1.47 4.06 -5.62
N GLY A 90 1.27 4.63 -4.42
CA GLY A 90 1.83 4.06 -3.19
C GLY A 90 1.22 2.70 -2.83
N ALA A 91 -0.09 2.61 -2.97
CA ALA A 91 -0.87 1.44 -2.56
C ALA A 91 -0.88 0.30 -3.58
N THR A 92 -0.67 0.59 -4.87
CA THR A 92 -0.67 -0.42 -5.93
C THR A 92 0.75 -0.90 -6.17
N ASP A 93 1.23 -1.71 -5.28
CA ASP A 93 2.60 -2.22 -5.25
C ASP A 93 2.75 -3.56 -5.99
N LEU A 94 3.99 -4.07 -6.07
CA LEU A 94 4.27 -5.38 -6.66
C LEU A 94 3.68 -6.53 -5.83
N GLY A 95 3.42 -6.30 -4.55
CA GLY A 95 2.65 -7.20 -3.74
C GLY A 95 1.21 -7.38 -4.21
N SER A 96 0.62 -6.36 -4.83
CA SER A 96 -0.72 -6.44 -5.44
C SER A 96 -0.75 -7.35 -6.67
N ILE A 97 0.39 -7.63 -7.27
CA ILE A 97 0.53 -8.51 -8.43
C ILE A 97 1.07 -9.88 -7.99
N PHE A 98 2.32 -9.93 -7.57
CA PHE A 98 3.02 -11.18 -7.24
C PHE A 98 2.56 -11.79 -5.93
N GLY A 99 2.34 -10.96 -4.91
CA GLY A 99 1.90 -11.46 -3.61
C GLY A 99 0.47 -11.99 -3.64
N VAL A 100 -0.41 -11.41 -4.45
CA VAL A 100 -1.76 -11.96 -4.64
C VAL A 100 -1.71 -13.28 -5.39
N ALA A 101 -0.87 -13.39 -6.42
CA ALA A 101 -0.62 -14.66 -7.09
C ALA A 101 -0.13 -15.75 -6.10
N GLY A 102 0.77 -15.37 -5.19
CA GLY A 102 1.28 -16.25 -4.15
C GLY A 102 0.21 -16.74 -3.17
N ILE A 103 -0.65 -15.86 -2.66
CA ILE A 103 -1.70 -16.29 -1.71
C ILE A 103 -2.77 -17.17 -2.35
N VAL A 104 -3.02 -17.04 -3.66
CA VAL A 104 -3.92 -17.94 -4.38
C VAL A 104 -3.33 -19.34 -4.44
N ALA A 105 -2.01 -19.45 -4.67
CA ALA A 105 -1.33 -20.75 -4.71
C ALA A 105 -1.22 -21.41 -3.32
N LEU A 106 -0.96 -20.62 -2.26
CA LEU A 106 -0.71 -21.12 -0.91
C LEU A 106 -2.00 -21.31 -0.09
N GLY A 107 -2.91 -20.34 -0.17
CA GLY A 107 -4.12 -20.28 0.65
C GLY A 107 -5.40 -20.65 -0.09
N GLY A 108 -5.29 -20.99 -1.38
CA GLY A 108 -6.43 -21.36 -2.21
C GLY A 108 -7.20 -20.18 -2.82
N PRO A 109 -8.11 -20.49 -3.77
CA PRO A 109 -8.93 -19.49 -4.47
C PRO A 109 -9.82 -18.64 -3.55
N GLY A 110 -10.30 -19.20 -2.44
CA GLY A 110 -11.16 -18.53 -1.47
C GLY A 110 -10.54 -17.30 -0.81
N THR A 111 -9.20 -17.20 -0.84
CA THR A 111 -8.48 -16.00 -0.37
C THR A 111 -8.90 -14.74 -1.12
N LEU A 112 -9.29 -14.85 -2.39
CA LEU A 112 -9.74 -13.70 -3.20
C LEU A 112 -11.09 -13.15 -2.74
N PHE A 113 -12.01 -14.00 -2.26
CA PHE A 113 -13.25 -13.53 -1.66
C PHE A 113 -12.98 -12.66 -0.43
N TRP A 114 -12.14 -13.15 0.49
CA TRP A 114 -11.81 -12.44 1.72
C TRP A 114 -10.96 -11.19 1.48
N LEU A 115 -10.09 -11.21 0.46
CA LEU A 115 -9.36 -10.05 -0.02
C LEU A 115 -10.32 -8.94 -0.48
N LEU A 116 -11.39 -9.27 -1.22
CA LEU A 116 -12.40 -8.31 -1.64
C LEU A 116 -13.16 -7.72 -0.43
N VAL A 117 -13.60 -8.57 0.49
CA VAL A 117 -14.28 -8.13 1.72
C VAL A 117 -13.40 -7.14 2.50
N ALA A 118 -12.12 -7.47 2.68
CA ALA A 118 -11.15 -6.60 3.33
C ALA A 118 -10.94 -5.29 2.57
N GLY A 119 -10.86 -5.34 1.24
CA GLY A 119 -10.72 -4.17 0.39
C GLY A 119 -11.86 -3.16 0.56
N PHE A 120 -13.10 -3.64 0.60
CA PHE A 120 -14.26 -2.79 0.86
C PHE A 120 -14.29 -2.27 2.31
N LEU A 121 -14.03 -3.10 3.30
CA LEU A 121 -14.03 -2.70 4.71
C LEU A 121 -12.93 -1.65 5.00
N SER A 122 -11.75 -1.81 4.42
CA SER A 122 -10.61 -0.91 4.62
C SER A 122 -10.87 0.52 4.11
N THR A 123 -11.86 0.72 3.23
CA THR A 123 -12.28 2.07 2.82
C THR A 123 -12.76 2.92 3.99
N SER A 124 -13.28 2.30 5.07
CA SER A 124 -13.73 2.98 6.29
C SER A 124 -12.55 3.58 7.07
N ILE A 125 -11.45 2.81 7.23
CA ILE A 125 -10.23 3.31 7.87
C ILE A 125 -9.60 4.40 6.99
N ARG A 126 -9.50 4.17 5.68
CA ARG A 126 -8.95 5.17 4.75
C ARG A 126 -9.71 6.50 4.83
N TYR A 127 -11.03 6.44 4.89
CA TYR A 127 -11.87 7.62 5.10
C TYR A 127 -11.52 8.34 6.42
N ALA A 128 -11.48 7.60 7.53
CA ALA A 128 -11.19 8.16 8.86
C ALA A 128 -9.79 8.81 8.92
N GLU A 129 -8.77 8.14 8.39
CA GLU A 129 -7.40 8.65 8.31
C GLU A 129 -7.32 9.98 7.58
N VAL A 130 -7.92 10.02 6.39
CA VAL A 130 -7.84 11.19 5.52
C VAL A 130 -8.65 12.34 6.10
N VAL A 131 -9.82 12.09 6.67
CA VAL A 131 -10.60 13.11 7.39
C VAL A 131 -9.77 13.72 8.51
N CYS A 132 -9.14 12.91 9.36
CA CYS A 132 -8.30 13.39 10.46
C CYS A 132 -7.05 14.12 9.94
N GLY A 133 -6.32 13.53 9.01
CA GLY A 133 -5.09 14.11 8.45
C GLY A 133 -5.33 15.44 7.74
N HIS A 134 -6.43 15.57 7.01
CA HIS A 134 -6.80 16.79 6.32
C HIS A 134 -7.36 17.86 7.28
N LYS A 135 -8.15 17.47 8.27
CA LYS A 135 -8.74 18.38 9.27
C LYS A 135 -7.68 19.07 10.12
N PHE A 136 -6.64 18.34 10.53
CA PHE A 136 -5.60 18.82 11.43
C PHE A 136 -4.30 19.22 10.71
N ARG A 137 -4.31 19.30 9.39
CA ARG A 137 -3.14 19.73 8.62
C ARG A 137 -2.70 21.16 8.97
N LEU A 138 -1.41 21.39 8.95
CA LEU A 138 -0.79 22.67 9.26
C LEU A 138 -0.25 23.33 7.98
N LYS A 139 -0.46 24.65 7.83
CA LYS A 139 0.17 25.42 6.75
C LYS A 139 1.67 25.48 6.97
N VAL A 140 2.41 25.31 5.90
CA VAL A 140 3.87 25.40 5.88
C VAL A 140 4.25 26.66 5.12
N PHE A 141 5.12 27.47 5.74
CA PHE A 141 5.69 28.65 5.13
C PHE A 141 7.18 28.47 4.91
N VAL A 142 7.68 28.91 3.77
CA VAL A 142 9.11 28.97 3.43
C VAL A 142 9.37 30.36 2.87
N ASN A 143 10.27 31.10 3.50
CA ASN A 143 10.60 32.49 3.16
C ASN A 143 9.33 33.38 3.02
N GLY A 144 8.40 33.25 3.98
CA GLY A 144 7.16 34.03 4.01
C GLY A 144 6.07 33.61 2.99
N LYS A 145 6.37 32.70 2.07
CA LYS A 145 5.41 32.20 1.08
C LYS A 145 4.83 30.84 1.51
N SER A 146 3.54 30.63 1.21
CA SER A 146 2.91 29.33 1.45
C SER A 146 3.59 28.23 0.62
N ALA A 147 4.08 27.19 1.29
CA ALA A 147 4.72 26.03 0.69
C ALA A 147 3.84 24.77 0.77
N GLY A 148 2.52 24.96 0.94
CA GLY A 148 1.54 23.88 1.06
C GLY A 148 1.19 23.53 2.50
N TYR A 149 0.86 22.26 2.71
CA TYR A 149 0.45 21.77 4.01
C TYR A 149 1.33 20.61 4.46
N THR A 150 1.40 20.38 5.76
CA THR A 150 1.90 19.17 6.38
C THR A 150 0.81 18.59 7.28
N GLY A 151 0.62 17.28 7.22
CA GLY A 151 -0.37 16.56 8.00
C GLY A 151 -0.02 15.09 8.06
N GLY A 152 -0.91 14.30 8.62
CA GLY A 152 -0.70 12.88 8.80
C GLY A 152 -0.69 12.48 10.28
N PRO A 153 -0.42 11.20 10.58
CA PRO A 153 -0.51 10.68 11.94
C PRO A 153 0.31 11.46 12.96
N GLN A 154 1.55 11.83 12.64
CA GLN A 154 2.40 12.59 13.55
C GLN A 154 1.78 13.92 14.01
N VAL A 155 0.94 14.55 13.17
CA VAL A 155 0.26 15.80 13.50
C VAL A 155 -0.99 15.53 14.35
N TYR A 156 -1.87 14.62 13.90
CA TYR A 156 -3.10 14.40 14.63
C TYR A 156 -2.91 13.57 15.91
N ILE A 157 -1.92 12.66 15.98
CA ILE A 157 -1.53 11.99 17.22
C ILE A 157 -1.16 13.04 18.29
N THR A 158 -0.23 13.94 17.96
CA THR A 158 0.16 15.00 18.89
C THR A 158 -1.05 15.86 19.31
N ARG A 159 -1.96 16.15 18.38
CA ARG A 159 -3.14 16.98 18.63
C ARG A 159 -4.13 16.30 19.54
N ILE A 160 -4.48 15.03 19.26
CA ILE A 160 -5.49 14.32 20.05
C ILE A 160 -5.03 14.07 21.50
N PHE A 161 -3.79 13.62 21.69
CA PHE A 161 -3.25 13.45 23.04
C PHE A 161 -3.16 14.76 23.82
N SER A 162 -2.91 15.90 23.13
CA SER A 162 -2.96 17.22 23.76
C SER A 162 -4.37 17.58 24.24
N MET A 163 -5.42 17.16 23.52
CA MET A 163 -6.83 17.41 23.93
C MET A 163 -7.20 16.61 25.18
N PHE A 164 -6.50 15.51 25.46
CA PHE A 164 -6.65 14.70 26.68
C PHE A 164 -5.62 15.07 27.76
N ASN A 165 -4.96 16.22 27.68
CA ASN A 165 -3.91 16.66 28.59
C ASN A 165 -2.66 15.76 28.68
N MET A 166 -2.46 14.87 27.71
CA MET A 166 -1.33 13.93 27.62
C MET A 166 -0.28 14.37 26.58
N LYS A 167 0.11 15.65 26.57
CA LYS A 167 1.00 16.24 25.55
C LYS A 167 2.34 15.51 25.40
N LYS A 168 2.98 15.12 26.51
CA LYS A 168 4.26 14.41 26.49
C LYS A 168 4.13 13.03 25.81
N LEU A 169 3.13 12.25 26.22
CA LEU A 169 2.84 10.94 25.64
C LEU A 169 2.52 11.04 24.15
N GLY A 170 1.69 12.02 23.77
CA GLY A 170 1.36 12.26 22.36
C GLY A 170 2.59 12.58 21.50
N LYS A 171 3.55 13.34 22.04
CA LYS A 171 4.82 13.61 21.35
C LYS A 171 5.66 12.35 21.19
N ILE A 172 5.75 11.51 22.23
CA ILE A 172 6.50 10.25 22.18
C ILE A 172 5.89 9.33 21.10
N ILE A 173 4.57 9.09 21.16
CA ILE A 173 3.88 8.20 20.21
C ILE A 173 3.97 8.73 18.77
N ALA A 174 3.83 10.04 18.56
CA ALA A 174 3.98 10.65 17.24
C ALA A 174 5.43 10.51 16.70
N THR A 175 6.43 10.62 17.58
CA THR A 175 7.84 10.40 17.20
C THR A 175 8.10 8.94 16.88
N MET A 176 7.57 7.99 17.68
CA MET A 176 7.65 6.56 17.39
C MET A 176 7.02 6.23 16.02
N TYR A 177 5.81 6.72 15.75
CA TYR A 177 5.19 6.57 14.43
C TYR A 177 6.09 7.08 13.32
N ALA A 178 6.65 8.28 13.48
CA ALA A 178 7.50 8.90 12.48
C ALA A 178 8.80 8.11 12.24
N ILE A 179 9.42 7.55 13.29
CA ILE A 179 10.59 6.67 13.19
C ILE A 179 10.22 5.37 12.46
N MET A 180 9.15 4.69 12.89
CA MET A 180 8.69 3.44 12.28
C MET A 180 8.43 3.61 10.79
N LEU A 181 7.67 4.65 10.40
CA LEU A 181 7.38 4.91 8.99
C LEU A 181 8.65 5.32 8.21
N CYS A 182 9.56 6.06 8.82
CA CYS A 182 10.83 6.41 8.18
C CYS A 182 11.68 5.14 7.93
N LEU A 183 11.76 4.24 8.90
CA LEU A 183 12.48 2.98 8.77
C LEU A 183 11.86 2.07 7.72
N SER A 184 10.52 1.98 7.67
CA SER A 184 9.82 1.16 6.67
C SER A 184 10.12 1.59 5.23
N THR A 185 10.42 2.87 5.02
CA THR A 185 10.75 3.34 3.66
C THR A 185 12.14 2.95 3.17
N PHE A 186 13.04 2.54 4.05
CA PHE A 186 14.37 2.06 3.66
C PHE A 186 14.36 0.61 3.15
N CYS A 187 13.39 -0.19 3.54
CA CYS A 187 13.23 -1.56 3.06
C CYS A 187 12.23 -1.58 1.89
N SER A 188 12.73 -1.69 0.67
CA SER A 188 11.88 -1.59 -0.52
C SER A 188 11.86 -2.89 -1.34
N LEU A 189 10.81 -3.68 -1.11
CA LEU A 189 10.47 -4.82 -1.96
C LEU A 189 10.32 -4.41 -3.43
N GLN A 190 9.77 -3.20 -3.66
CA GLN A 190 9.50 -2.67 -4.99
C GLN A 190 10.78 -2.45 -5.80
N VAL A 191 11.84 -1.95 -5.15
CA VAL A 191 13.14 -1.78 -5.79
C VAL A 191 13.76 -3.14 -6.08
N ASN A 192 13.74 -4.05 -5.10
CA ASN A 192 14.25 -5.41 -5.26
C ASN A 192 13.62 -6.11 -6.46
N GLN A 193 12.30 -6.19 -6.51
CA GLN A 193 11.58 -6.88 -7.60
C GLN A 193 11.74 -6.17 -8.95
N THR A 194 11.85 -4.82 -8.96
CA THR A 194 12.14 -4.07 -10.18
C THR A 194 13.51 -4.44 -10.75
N VAL A 195 14.49 -4.70 -9.91
CA VAL A 195 15.83 -5.12 -10.34
C VAL A 195 15.81 -6.57 -10.80
N HIS A 196 15.25 -7.44 -9.98
CA HIS A 196 15.30 -8.89 -10.21
C HIS A 196 14.44 -9.37 -11.37
N ILE A 197 13.41 -8.64 -11.81
CA ILE A 197 12.65 -9.06 -12.99
C ILE A 197 13.52 -9.14 -14.25
N PHE A 198 14.54 -8.25 -14.37
CA PHE A 198 15.46 -8.27 -15.49
C PHE A 198 16.40 -9.47 -15.44
N THR A 199 16.95 -9.78 -14.27
CA THR A 199 17.86 -10.94 -14.11
C THR A 199 17.12 -12.27 -14.16
N HIS A 200 15.86 -12.30 -13.74
CA HIS A 200 14.97 -13.46 -13.87
C HIS A 200 14.66 -13.77 -15.35
N MET A 201 14.36 -12.73 -16.13
CA MET A 201 14.05 -12.89 -17.55
C MET A 201 15.28 -13.10 -18.43
N PHE A 202 16.42 -12.57 -18.02
CA PHE A 202 17.71 -12.68 -18.71
C PHE A 202 18.82 -13.01 -17.72
N PRO A 203 19.09 -14.29 -17.45
CA PRO A 203 20.09 -14.74 -16.47
C PRO A 203 21.48 -14.16 -16.69
N ASP A 204 21.87 -13.86 -17.94
CA ASP A 204 23.15 -13.23 -18.27
C ASP A 204 23.31 -11.82 -17.68
N LEU A 205 22.20 -11.16 -17.35
CA LEU A 205 22.24 -9.83 -16.69
C LEU A 205 22.55 -9.91 -15.20
N SER A 206 22.61 -11.10 -14.59
CA SER A 206 22.90 -11.25 -13.15
C SER A 206 24.22 -10.60 -12.74
N LYS A 207 25.25 -10.63 -13.59
CA LYS A 207 26.53 -9.94 -13.38
C LYS A 207 26.42 -8.40 -13.39
N TYR A 208 25.31 -7.85 -13.91
CA TYR A 208 25.04 -6.42 -14.00
C TYR A 208 23.93 -5.95 -13.05
N THR A 209 23.49 -6.79 -12.11
CA THR A 209 22.43 -6.46 -11.13
C THR A 209 22.72 -5.13 -10.44
N TRP A 210 23.96 -4.87 -10.06
CA TRP A 210 24.39 -3.62 -9.42
C TRP A 210 24.17 -2.37 -10.29
N ILE A 211 24.33 -2.47 -11.63
CA ILE A 211 24.06 -1.36 -12.55
C ILE A 211 22.55 -1.07 -12.60
N ILE A 212 21.73 -2.11 -12.68
CA ILE A 212 20.27 -1.99 -12.71
C ILE A 212 19.79 -1.37 -11.39
N ALA A 213 20.28 -1.88 -10.26
CA ALA A 213 19.98 -1.35 -8.93
C ALA A 213 20.37 0.14 -8.79
N LEU A 214 21.55 0.50 -9.27
CA LEU A 214 22.02 1.89 -9.28
C LEU A 214 21.09 2.80 -10.11
N MET A 215 20.73 2.39 -11.33
CA MET A 215 19.84 3.17 -12.20
C MET A 215 18.46 3.36 -11.59
N VAL A 216 17.88 2.29 -11.01
CA VAL A 216 16.55 2.35 -10.36
C VAL A 216 16.60 3.29 -9.14
N ALA A 217 17.62 3.17 -8.29
CA ALA A 217 17.77 4.03 -7.12
C ALA A 217 17.95 5.51 -7.52
N LEU A 218 18.81 5.81 -8.50
CA LEU A 218 19.02 7.17 -9.02
C LEU A 218 17.73 7.78 -9.58
N LEU A 219 16.96 7.00 -10.36
CA LEU A 219 15.69 7.46 -10.94
C LEU A 219 14.69 7.85 -9.85
N ILE A 220 14.55 7.02 -8.81
CA ILE A 220 13.63 7.29 -7.71
C ILE A 220 14.05 8.58 -6.97
N ILE A 221 15.33 8.70 -6.61
CA ILE A 221 15.85 9.88 -5.90
C ILE A 221 15.65 11.14 -6.74
N PHE A 222 15.94 11.09 -8.05
CA PHE A 222 15.74 12.22 -8.97
C PHE A 222 14.30 12.75 -8.96
N VAL A 223 13.31 11.86 -8.80
CA VAL A 223 11.89 12.27 -8.73
C VAL A 223 11.56 12.84 -7.34
N VAL A 224 11.99 12.16 -6.28
CA VAL A 224 11.57 12.47 -4.89
C VAL A 224 12.19 13.76 -4.35
N VAL A 225 13.42 14.09 -4.73
CA VAL A 225 14.08 15.36 -4.33
C VAL A 225 13.27 16.59 -4.74
N LYS A 226 12.45 16.49 -5.79
CA LYS A 226 11.52 17.55 -6.22
C LYS A 226 10.29 17.71 -5.29
N GLY A 227 10.21 16.93 -4.21
CA GLY A 227 9.13 16.95 -3.22
C GLY A 227 7.77 16.52 -3.80
N ILE A 228 6.70 16.88 -3.07
CA ILE A 228 5.34 16.44 -3.44
C ILE A 228 4.93 16.82 -4.86
N SER A 229 5.37 17.97 -5.36
CA SER A 229 5.07 18.42 -6.73
C SER A 229 5.72 17.52 -7.78
N GLY A 230 6.94 17.04 -7.53
CA GLY A 230 7.63 16.09 -8.40
C GLY A 230 6.93 14.72 -8.39
N VAL A 231 6.69 14.19 -7.21
CA VAL A 231 5.98 12.92 -7.00
C VAL A 231 4.60 12.93 -7.66
N ALA A 232 3.79 13.96 -7.39
CA ALA A 232 2.44 14.06 -7.95
C ALA A 232 2.44 14.18 -9.48
N LYS A 233 3.37 14.94 -10.06
CA LYS A 233 3.50 15.05 -11.53
C LYS A 233 3.93 13.74 -12.17
N PHE A 234 4.88 13.04 -11.54
CA PHE A 234 5.35 11.74 -12.01
C PHE A 234 4.19 10.73 -11.98
N ASN A 235 3.56 10.53 -10.82
CA ASN A 235 2.49 9.57 -10.65
C ASN A 235 1.25 9.90 -11.51
N GLN A 236 0.91 11.17 -11.67
CA GLN A 236 -0.19 11.62 -12.54
C GLN A 236 0.01 11.23 -14.00
N LYS A 237 1.27 11.15 -14.47
CA LYS A 237 1.59 10.75 -15.85
C LYS A 237 1.72 9.24 -16.00
N VAL A 238 2.31 8.57 -15.01
CA VAL A 238 2.69 7.16 -15.11
C VAL A 238 1.56 6.22 -14.67
N VAL A 239 0.83 6.54 -13.59
CA VAL A 239 -0.16 5.62 -13.01
C VAL A 239 -1.34 5.29 -13.96
N PRO A 240 -1.97 6.26 -14.66
CA PRO A 240 -3.08 5.91 -15.53
C PRO A 240 -2.70 4.97 -16.68
N PRO A 241 -1.65 5.23 -17.49
CA PRO A 241 -1.25 4.29 -18.52
C PRO A 241 -0.74 2.95 -17.99
N MET A 242 -0.10 2.94 -16.81
CA MET A 242 0.34 1.72 -16.13
C MET A 242 -0.85 0.80 -15.83
N ILE A 243 -1.90 1.33 -15.19
CA ILE A 243 -3.11 0.55 -14.86
C ILE A 243 -3.81 0.10 -16.14
N VAL A 244 -3.93 0.97 -17.14
CA VAL A 244 -4.57 0.61 -18.41
C VAL A 244 -3.81 -0.51 -19.12
N LEU A 245 -2.48 -0.42 -19.19
CA LEU A 245 -1.64 -1.48 -19.76
C LEU A 245 -1.85 -2.81 -19.05
N TYR A 246 -1.85 -2.79 -17.71
CA TYR A 246 -2.09 -3.98 -16.89
C TYR A 246 -3.48 -4.59 -17.16
N LEU A 247 -4.52 -3.76 -17.22
CA LEU A 247 -5.89 -4.22 -17.50
C LEU A 247 -6.05 -4.76 -18.93
N ILE A 248 -5.33 -4.21 -19.93
CA ILE A 248 -5.33 -4.75 -21.29
C ILE A 248 -4.73 -6.16 -21.29
N VAL A 249 -3.62 -6.38 -20.60
CA VAL A 249 -3.02 -7.72 -20.48
C VAL A 249 -3.97 -8.67 -19.74
N ALA A 250 -4.57 -8.23 -18.63
CA ALA A 250 -5.57 -9.03 -17.91
C ALA A 250 -6.75 -9.42 -18.81
N LEU A 251 -7.28 -8.46 -19.58
CA LEU A 251 -8.38 -8.71 -20.51
C LEU A 251 -8.00 -9.72 -21.58
N SER A 252 -6.78 -9.66 -22.12
CA SER A 252 -6.32 -10.63 -23.12
C SER A 252 -6.30 -12.06 -22.56
N ILE A 253 -5.87 -12.24 -21.31
CA ILE A 253 -5.88 -13.53 -20.61
C ILE A 253 -7.32 -14.02 -20.41
N PHE A 254 -8.22 -13.14 -19.96
CA PHE A 254 -9.63 -13.49 -19.78
C PHE A 254 -10.32 -13.90 -21.08
N ILE A 255 -10.01 -13.24 -22.20
CA ILE A 255 -10.55 -13.60 -23.52
C ILE A 255 -10.01 -14.97 -23.95
N THR A 256 -8.71 -15.21 -23.81
CA THR A 256 -8.07 -16.47 -24.21
C THR A 256 -8.60 -17.64 -23.39
N HIS A 257 -8.77 -17.46 -22.09
CA HIS A 257 -9.20 -18.51 -21.16
C HIS A 257 -10.65 -18.33 -20.70
N ARG A 258 -11.53 -17.80 -21.54
CA ARG A 258 -12.92 -17.44 -21.19
C ARG A 258 -13.74 -18.58 -20.59
N SER A 259 -13.49 -19.82 -21.01
CA SER A 259 -14.16 -21.02 -20.47
C SER A 259 -13.87 -21.27 -18.99
N ASN A 260 -12.75 -20.77 -18.48
CA ASN A 260 -12.33 -20.94 -17.08
C ASN A 260 -12.84 -19.85 -16.14
N ILE A 261 -13.44 -18.76 -16.65
CA ILE A 261 -13.87 -17.63 -15.82
C ILE A 261 -14.96 -18.04 -14.84
N ILE A 262 -16.04 -18.69 -15.34
CA ILE A 262 -17.16 -19.12 -14.49
C ILE A 262 -16.68 -20.17 -13.47
N PRO A 263 -15.95 -21.23 -13.85
CA PRO A 263 -15.37 -22.17 -12.91
C PRO A 263 -14.46 -21.50 -11.87
N ALA A 264 -13.65 -20.50 -12.26
CA ALA A 264 -12.81 -19.76 -11.31
C ALA A 264 -13.64 -18.98 -10.28
N ILE A 265 -14.74 -18.35 -10.70
CA ILE A 265 -15.64 -17.65 -9.78
C ILE A 265 -16.32 -18.66 -8.83
N GLN A 266 -16.81 -19.79 -9.33
CA GLN A 266 -17.44 -20.82 -8.50
C GLN A 266 -16.49 -21.34 -7.42
N ILE A 267 -15.28 -21.71 -7.81
CA ILE A 267 -14.29 -22.23 -6.85
C ILE A 267 -13.86 -21.18 -5.81
N ILE A 268 -13.85 -19.88 -6.14
CA ILE A 268 -13.60 -18.82 -5.17
C ILE A 268 -14.65 -18.83 -4.05
N PHE A 269 -15.94 -18.94 -4.40
CA PHE A 269 -17.01 -18.98 -3.41
C PHE A 269 -17.05 -20.30 -2.64
N GLU A 270 -16.87 -21.44 -3.31
CA GLU A 270 -16.85 -22.75 -2.67
C GLU A 270 -15.70 -22.86 -1.66
N ASP A 271 -14.49 -22.42 -2.05
CA ASP A 271 -13.30 -22.50 -1.21
C ASP A 271 -13.32 -21.47 -0.08
N ALA A 272 -13.90 -20.27 -0.29
CA ALA A 272 -13.99 -19.22 0.73
C ALA A 272 -14.73 -19.67 2.00
N PHE A 273 -15.65 -20.64 1.88
CA PHE A 273 -16.47 -21.15 2.99
C PHE A 273 -16.21 -22.65 3.26
N SER A 274 -15.18 -23.24 2.66
CA SER A 274 -14.83 -24.64 2.85
C SER A 274 -14.02 -24.84 4.13
N PHE A 275 -14.43 -25.84 4.93
CA PHE A 275 -13.64 -26.30 6.07
C PHE A 275 -12.39 -27.11 5.68
N ARG A 276 -12.20 -27.41 4.37
CA ARG A 276 -11.14 -28.27 3.84
C ARG A 276 -9.93 -27.52 3.31
N ALA A 277 -9.88 -26.18 3.41
CA ALA A 277 -8.76 -25.43 2.85
C ALA A 277 -7.42 -25.89 3.46
N VAL A 278 -6.43 -26.04 2.58
CA VAL A 278 -5.18 -26.80 2.75
C VAL A 278 -4.36 -26.40 4.00
N ASN A 279 -4.50 -25.15 4.51
CA ASN A 279 -3.73 -24.64 5.65
C ASN A 279 -4.58 -23.85 6.64
N GLY A 280 -5.65 -24.41 7.19
CA GLY A 280 -6.41 -23.78 8.26
C GLY A 280 -7.89 -23.46 7.97
N GLY A 281 -8.44 -23.99 6.88
CA GLY A 281 -9.86 -23.84 6.56
C GLY A 281 -10.26 -22.41 6.23
N ILE A 282 -11.53 -22.08 6.47
CA ILE A 282 -12.10 -20.71 6.26
C ILE A 282 -11.21 -19.62 6.86
N LEU A 283 -10.65 -19.86 8.05
CA LEU A 283 -9.85 -18.88 8.78
C LEU A 283 -8.48 -18.63 8.13
N GLY A 284 -7.84 -19.67 7.56
CA GLY A 284 -6.60 -19.50 6.81
C GLY A 284 -6.80 -18.63 5.56
N ALA A 285 -7.83 -18.92 4.76
CA ALA A 285 -8.17 -18.12 3.59
C ALA A 285 -8.55 -16.68 3.95
N LEU A 286 -9.31 -16.48 5.04
CA LEU A 286 -9.66 -15.17 5.56
C LEU A 286 -8.43 -14.38 5.99
N VAL A 287 -7.55 -14.98 6.82
CA VAL A 287 -6.35 -14.30 7.32
C VAL A 287 -5.45 -13.88 6.18
N MET A 288 -5.14 -14.79 5.24
CA MET A 288 -4.29 -14.49 4.09
C MET A 288 -4.91 -13.43 3.17
N GLY A 289 -6.22 -13.51 2.91
CA GLY A 289 -6.94 -12.52 2.11
C GLY A 289 -6.94 -11.14 2.75
N PHE A 290 -7.24 -11.05 4.06
CA PHE A 290 -7.19 -9.79 4.81
C PHE A 290 -5.80 -9.21 4.91
N GLN A 291 -4.82 -10.04 5.27
CA GLN A 291 -3.42 -9.62 5.35
C GLN A 291 -3.00 -8.97 4.03
N ARG A 292 -3.25 -9.65 2.91
CA ARG A 292 -2.85 -9.14 1.60
C ARG A 292 -3.59 -7.85 1.22
N ALA A 293 -4.89 -7.77 1.50
CA ALA A 293 -5.67 -6.57 1.22
C ALA A 293 -5.14 -5.35 1.98
N PHE A 294 -4.86 -5.48 3.29
CA PHE A 294 -4.34 -4.37 4.09
C PHE A 294 -2.95 -3.91 3.64
N PHE A 295 -2.09 -4.84 3.23
CA PHE A 295 -0.82 -4.48 2.60
C PHE A 295 -1.04 -3.67 1.32
N CYS A 296 -1.85 -4.19 0.41
CA CYS A 296 -2.04 -3.62 -0.92
C CYS A 296 -2.85 -2.31 -0.94
N ASN A 297 -3.49 -1.89 0.15
CA ASN A 297 -4.26 -0.65 0.18
C ASN A 297 -3.72 0.41 1.15
N GLU A 298 -2.73 0.08 1.95
CA GLU A 298 -2.10 0.95 2.97
C GLU A 298 -3.09 1.56 3.98
N SER A 299 -4.33 1.04 4.11
CA SER A 299 -5.29 1.56 5.07
C SER A 299 -4.90 1.17 6.49
N GLY A 300 -4.88 2.12 7.41
CA GLY A 300 -4.38 1.91 8.76
C GLY A 300 -2.93 2.32 8.96
N MET A 301 -2.14 2.49 7.89
CA MET A 301 -0.75 2.92 7.99
C MET A 301 -0.58 4.44 8.13
N GLY A 302 -1.61 5.22 7.79
CA GLY A 302 -1.56 6.68 7.86
C GLY A 302 -0.95 7.37 6.64
N SER A 303 -0.45 6.63 5.66
CA SER A 303 0.12 7.12 4.41
C SER A 303 -0.86 8.00 3.63
N GLY A 304 -2.13 7.58 3.60
CA GLY A 304 -3.23 8.35 3.02
C GLY A 304 -3.39 9.72 3.67
N ALA A 305 -3.32 9.81 4.99
CA ALA A 305 -3.39 11.07 5.71
C ALA A 305 -2.23 12.01 5.36
N ILE A 306 -1.03 11.47 5.16
CA ILE A 306 0.16 12.25 4.80
C ILE A 306 0.00 12.88 3.43
N ILE A 307 -0.39 12.08 2.42
CA ILE A 307 -0.45 12.58 1.05
C ILE A 307 -1.65 13.50 0.82
N HIS A 308 -2.84 13.12 1.34
CA HIS A 308 -4.08 13.90 1.22
C HIS A 308 -4.04 15.22 1.99
N SER A 309 -3.14 15.39 2.96
CA SER A 309 -2.93 16.67 3.62
C SER A 309 -2.51 17.79 2.66
N ASN A 310 -1.91 17.45 1.53
CA ASN A 310 -1.46 18.41 0.50
C ASN A 310 -2.55 18.76 -0.53
N SER A 311 -3.77 18.23 -0.37
CA SER A 311 -4.87 18.52 -1.27
C SER A 311 -5.31 19.98 -1.24
N SER A 312 -5.64 20.53 -2.42
CA SER A 312 -6.24 21.86 -2.57
C SER A 312 -7.69 21.94 -2.08
N ASN A 313 -8.31 20.78 -1.79
CA ASN A 313 -9.65 20.75 -1.22
C ASN A 313 -9.67 21.42 0.15
N LYS A 314 -10.75 22.13 0.46
CA LYS A 314 -10.93 22.78 1.77
C LYS A 314 -11.78 21.96 2.74
N ASP A 315 -12.53 21.00 2.21
CA ASP A 315 -13.47 20.16 2.96
C ASP A 315 -12.84 18.78 3.26
N SER A 316 -12.63 18.49 4.55
CA SER A 316 -12.05 17.24 5.04
C SER A 316 -12.95 16.03 4.73
N ARG A 317 -14.27 16.19 4.82
CA ARG A 317 -15.24 15.14 4.48
C ARG A 317 -15.18 14.78 3.01
N LYS A 318 -15.14 15.79 2.13
CA LYS A 318 -15.05 15.58 0.68
C LYS A 318 -13.73 14.91 0.31
N GLU A 319 -12.63 15.33 0.92
CA GLU A 319 -11.31 14.70 0.71
C GLU A 319 -11.28 13.25 1.20
N GLY A 320 -11.88 12.97 2.36
CA GLY A 320 -12.05 11.61 2.88
C GLY A 320 -12.87 10.72 1.93
N ILE A 321 -13.98 11.24 1.36
CA ILE A 321 -14.80 10.50 0.38
C ILE A 321 -13.96 10.11 -0.84
N ILE A 322 -13.24 11.07 -1.43
CA ILE A 322 -12.43 10.82 -2.63
C ILE A 322 -11.31 9.81 -2.33
N SER A 323 -10.74 9.82 -1.13
CA SER A 323 -9.65 8.91 -0.76
C SER A 323 -10.06 7.43 -0.73
N MET A 324 -11.36 7.12 -0.58
CA MET A 324 -11.86 5.74 -0.61
C MET A 324 -11.64 5.04 -1.96
N ILE A 325 -11.34 5.78 -3.02
CA ILE A 325 -10.99 5.24 -4.33
C ILE A 325 -9.68 4.46 -4.31
N THR A 326 -8.75 4.82 -3.42
CA THR A 326 -7.44 4.13 -3.35
C THR A 326 -7.59 2.64 -3.06
N PRO A 327 -8.26 2.17 -1.99
CA PRO A 327 -8.47 0.74 -1.76
C PRO A 327 -9.26 0.05 -2.88
N ILE A 328 -10.18 0.76 -3.53
CA ILE A 328 -10.96 0.19 -4.63
C ILE A 328 -10.06 -0.08 -5.84
N ILE A 329 -9.23 0.86 -6.24
CA ILE A 329 -8.32 0.64 -7.38
C ILE A 329 -7.28 -0.42 -7.03
N SER A 330 -6.64 -0.33 -5.86
CA SER A 330 -5.57 -1.26 -5.51
C SER A 330 -6.07 -2.68 -5.27
N VAL A 331 -7.11 -2.87 -4.46
CA VAL A 331 -7.58 -4.22 -4.08
C VAL A 331 -8.65 -4.74 -5.03
N VAL A 332 -9.74 -3.97 -5.25
CA VAL A 332 -10.88 -4.49 -6.01
C VAL A 332 -10.58 -4.56 -7.52
N ILE A 333 -9.72 -3.68 -8.04
CA ILE A 333 -9.34 -3.74 -9.46
C ILE A 333 -8.05 -4.54 -9.62
N VAL A 334 -6.91 -4.07 -9.09
CA VAL A 334 -5.59 -4.65 -9.42
C VAL A 334 -5.38 -6.00 -8.75
N CYS A 335 -5.60 -6.11 -7.43
CA CYS A 335 -5.39 -7.40 -6.74
C CYS A 335 -6.34 -8.48 -7.23
N LEU A 336 -7.64 -8.16 -7.39
CA LEU A 336 -8.60 -9.14 -7.92
C LEU A 336 -8.23 -9.60 -9.33
N CYS A 337 -7.84 -8.66 -10.21
CA CYS A 337 -7.35 -9.04 -11.55
C CYS A 337 -6.14 -9.96 -11.46
N SER A 338 -5.18 -9.68 -10.57
CA SER A 338 -3.98 -10.51 -10.40
C SER A 338 -4.33 -11.95 -9.99
N GLY A 339 -5.20 -12.10 -9.00
CA GLY A 339 -5.66 -13.43 -8.58
C GLY A 339 -6.48 -14.15 -9.64
N MET A 340 -7.38 -13.43 -10.31
CA MET A 340 -8.19 -14.00 -11.40
C MET A 340 -7.35 -14.42 -12.61
N ILE A 341 -6.33 -13.64 -13.00
CA ILE A 341 -5.38 -13.99 -14.06
C ILE A 341 -4.76 -15.37 -13.78
N VAL A 342 -4.27 -15.56 -12.57
CA VAL A 342 -3.57 -16.77 -12.14
C VAL A 342 -4.53 -17.97 -12.07
N LEU A 343 -5.75 -17.77 -11.58
CA LEU A 343 -6.78 -18.84 -11.54
C LEU A 343 -7.26 -19.25 -12.92
N VAL A 344 -7.61 -18.28 -13.76
CA VAL A 344 -8.19 -18.52 -15.08
C VAL A 344 -7.17 -19.17 -16.03
N SER A 345 -5.90 -18.74 -15.97
CA SER A 345 -4.81 -19.36 -16.73
C SER A 345 -4.29 -20.67 -16.14
N LYS A 346 -4.65 -20.98 -14.88
CA LYS A 346 -4.10 -22.11 -14.09
C LYS A 346 -2.58 -22.05 -13.89
N SER A 347 -1.97 -20.88 -14.05
CA SER A 347 -0.51 -20.70 -13.99
C SER A 347 0.08 -21.00 -12.60
N PHE A 348 -0.74 -20.98 -11.54
CA PHE A 348 -0.33 -21.37 -10.18
C PHE A 348 0.06 -22.84 -10.05
N LEU A 349 -0.28 -23.69 -11.04
CA LEU A 349 0.16 -25.07 -11.11
C LEU A 349 1.54 -25.24 -11.76
N GLU A 350 2.04 -24.19 -12.41
CA GLU A 350 3.27 -24.19 -13.21
C GLU A 350 4.23 -23.10 -12.71
N GLY A 351 4.95 -23.34 -11.66
CA GLY A 351 5.89 -22.36 -11.13
C GLY A 351 6.17 -22.55 -9.65
N SER A 352 7.09 -21.78 -9.12
CA SER A 352 7.53 -21.87 -7.73
C SER A 352 7.28 -20.59 -6.91
N SER A 353 6.96 -19.48 -7.59
CA SER A 353 6.79 -18.18 -6.93
C SER A 353 5.66 -17.35 -7.55
N GLY A 354 5.19 -16.35 -6.82
CA GLY A 354 4.19 -15.42 -7.35
C GLY A 354 4.63 -14.69 -8.63
N THR A 355 5.94 -14.47 -8.80
CA THR A 355 6.53 -13.90 -10.01
C THR A 355 6.37 -14.87 -11.19
N ASP A 356 6.70 -16.14 -10.99
CA ASP A 356 6.55 -17.19 -12.02
C ASP A 356 5.10 -17.33 -12.46
N TYR A 357 4.16 -17.34 -11.50
CA TYR A 357 2.73 -17.46 -11.79
C TYR A 357 2.24 -16.35 -12.73
N ILE A 358 2.66 -15.12 -12.52
CA ILE A 358 2.27 -13.98 -13.37
C ILE A 358 2.97 -14.05 -14.74
N ILE A 359 4.25 -14.40 -14.78
CA ILE A 359 5.00 -14.57 -16.05
C ILE A 359 4.35 -15.66 -16.90
N ASN A 360 4.03 -16.81 -16.30
CA ASN A 360 3.39 -17.93 -16.97
C ASN A 360 1.96 -17.58 -17.42
N ALA A 361 1.20 -16.85 -16.60
CA ALA A 361 -0.11 -16.36 -16.99
C ALA A 361 -0.06 -15.44 -18.23
N PHE A 362 0.94 -14.57 -18.31
CA PHE A 362 1.13 -13.72 -19.50
C PHE A 362 1.56 -14.57 -20.72
N ALA A 363 2.47 -15.53 -20.52
CA ALA A 363 2.93 -16.43 -21.56
C ALA A 363 1.82 -17.35 -22.10
N SER A 364 0.78 -17.63 -21.29
CA SER A 364 -0.35 -18.50 -21.70
C SER A 364 -1.18 -17.95 -22.85
N VAL A 365 -1.15 -16.63 -23.09
CA VAL A 365 -1.80 -15.99 -24.24
C VAL A 365 -0.89 -16.08 -25.49
N HIS A 366 0.35 -15.68 -25.32
CA HIS A 366 1.39 -15.75 -26.33
C HIS A 366 2.77 -15.68 -25.68
N PRO A 367 3.76 -16.50 -26.08
CA PRO A 367 5.09 -16.56 -25.46
C PRO A 367 5.79 -15.19 -25.33
N MET A 368 5.55 -14.26 -26.26
CA MET A 368 6.13 -12.92 -26.21
C MET A 368 5.50 -12.01 -25.15
N MET A 369 4.30 -12.33 -24.64
CA MET A 369 3.64 -11.47 -23.64
C MET A 369 4.34 -11.50 -22.28
N LYS A 370 5.12 -12.53 -21.96
CA LYS A 370 5.95 -12.56 -20.76
C LYS A 370 6.88 -11.34 -20.66
N TYR A 371 7.36 -10.80 -21.79
CA TYR A 371 8.24 -9.62 -21.81
C TYR A 371 7.55 -8.32 -21.42
N LEU A 372 6.20 -8.26 -21.39
CA LEU A 372 5.47 -7.12 -20.84
C LEU A 372 5.69 -6.95 -19.34
N THR A 373 6.10 -8.00 -18.62
CA THR A 373 6.50 -7.89 -17.21
C THR A 373 7.69 -6.96 -17.02
N LEU A 374 8.63 -6.90 -18.02
CA LEU A 374 9.77 -5.96 -18.00
C LEU A 374 9.36 -4.48 -18.07
N ILE A 375 8.13 -4.20 -18.45
CA ILE A 375 7.56 -2.85 -18.48
C ILE A 375 6.65 -2.63 -17.27
N ILE A 376 5.73 -3.56 -17.03
CA ILE A 376 4.72 -3.44 -15.98
C ILE A 376 5.37 -3.43 -14.58
N VAL A 377 6.29 -4.34 -14.30
CA VAL A 377 6.92 -4.46 -12.98
C VAL A 377 7.71 -3.19 -12.60
N PRO A 378 8.59 -2.64 -13.44
CA PRO A 378 9.25 -1.37 -13.14
C PRO A 378 8.28 -0.19 -12.99
N LEU A 379 7.21 -0.12 -13.78
CA LEU A 379 6.23 0.95 -13.65
C LEU A 379 5.55 0.92 -12.27
N PHE A 380 5.08 -0.24 -11.82
CA PHE A 380 4.48 -0.42 -10.50
C PHE A 380 5.51 -0.21 -9.38
N GLY A 381 6.68 -0.85 -9.47
CA GLY A 381 7.72 -0.76 -8.46
C GLY A 381 8.24 0.67 -8.25
N ILE A 382 8.59 1.37 -9.32
CA ILE A 382 9.14 2.73 -9.24
C ILE A 382 8.10 3.73 -8.75
N THR A 383 6.84 3.65 -9.19
CA THR A 383 5.78 4.58 -8.74
C THR A 383 5.49 4.42 -7.25
N THR A 384 5.47 3.19 -6.76
CA THR A 384 5.31 2.89 -5.34
C THR A 384 6.51 3.37 -4.54
N ALA A 385 7.73 3.01 -4.93
CA ALA A 385 8.95 3.43 -4.23
C ALA A 385 9.08 4.96 -4.16
N VAL A 386 8.72 5.69 -5.21
CA VAL A 386 8.67 7.16 -5.24
C VAL A 386 7.68 7.70 -4.21
N SER A 387 6.49 7.10 -4.09
CA SER A 387 5.47 7.53 -3.13
C SER A 387 5.92 7.28 -1.69
N TRP A 388 6.45 6.10 -1.39
CA TRP A 388 6.97 5.74 -0.07
C TRP A 388 8.18 6.58 0.33
N ALA A 389 9.11 6.83 -0.59
CA ALA A 389 10.24 7.71 -0.36
C ALA A 389 9.79 9.14 0.04
N TYR A 390 8.69 9.62 -0.54
CA TYR A 390 8.09 10.89 -0.12
C TYR A 390 7.52 10.80 1.29
N TYR A 391 6.80 9.72 1.65
CA TYR A 391 6.26 9.56 3.01
C TYR A 391 7.38 9.59 4.05
N GLY A 392 8.46 8.84 3.84
CA GLY A 392 9.62 8.83 4.72
C GLY A 392 10.31 10.18 4.82
N SER A 393 10.48 10.90 3.71
CA SER A 393 11.09 12.24 3.72
C SER A 393 10.31 13.24 4.59
N LYS A 394 8.96 13.11 4.63
CA LYS A 394 8.12 13.92 5.50
C LYS A 394 8.30 13.58 6.97
N GLN A 395 8.41 12.29 7.30
CA GLN A 395 8.66 11.86 8.68
C GLN A 395 10.05 12.28 9.15
N PHE A 396 11.06 12.04 8.34
CA PHE A 396 12.44 12.45 8.63
C PHE A 396 12.54 13.96 8.87
N SER A 397 11.91 14.76 8.00
CA SER A 397 11.90 16.22 8.17
C SER A 397 11.13 16.71 9.42
N THR A 398 10.19 15.91 9.92
CA THR A 398 9.49 16.21 11.17
C THR A 398 10.37 15.94 12.39
N ILE A 399 11.21 14.91 12.35
CA ILE A 399 12.13 14.52 13.45
C ILE A 399 13.37 15.40 13.45
N PHE A 400 14.04 15.52 12.31
CA PHE A 400 15.39 16.12 12.18
C PHE A 400 15.38 17.53 11.54
N GLY A 401 14.20 18.03 11.16
CA GLY A 401 14.06 19.33 10.51
C GLY A 401 14.26 19.27 9.00
N LYS A 402 13.66 20.22 8.31
CA LYS A 402 13.65 20.28 6.83
C LYS A 402 15.02 20.45 6.20
N LYS A 403 15.95 21.09 6.90
CA LYS A 403 17.34 21.32 6.40
C LYS A 403 18.09 20.02 6.20
N ASN A 404 17.77 18.99 6.97
CA ASN A 404 18.46 17.70 6.98
C ASN A 404 17.84 16.66 6.04
N VAL A 405 16.80 17.01 5.27
CA VAL A 405 16.12 16.05 4.39
C VAL A 405 17.04 15.47 3.31
N MET A 406 18.12 16.18 2.94
CA MET A 406 19.08 15.66 2.00
C MET A 406 19.85 14.44 2.54
N ILE A 407 20.12 14.42 3.86
CA ILE A 407 20.71 13.24 4.53
C ILE A 407 19.79 12.03 4.36
N TYR A 408 18.48 12.22 4.53
CA TYR A 408 17.49 11.15 4.28
C TYR A 408 17.59 10.61 2.84
N TYR A 409 17.67 11.49 1.84
CA TYR A 409 17.75 11.04 0.45
C TYR A 409 19.06 10.30 0.14
N THR A 410 20.17 10.69 0.75
CA THR A 410 21.45 9.97 0.63
C THR A 410 21.35 8.58 1.26
N LEU A 411 20.80 8.48 2.48
CA LEU A 411 20.60 7.19 3.15
C LEU A 411 19.63 6.30 2.37
N LEU A 412 18.55 6.88 1.86
CA LEU A 412 17.57 6.17 1.06
C LEU A 412 18.17 5.64 -0.26
N PHE A 413 19.01 6.43 -0.92
CA PHE A 413 19.71 5.99 -2.12
C PHE A 413 20.56 4.74 -1.84
N VAL A 414 21.35 4.76 -0.76
CA VAL A 414 22.18 3.62 -0.36
C VAL A 414 21.28 2.41 -0.02
N ALA A 415 20.21 2.63 0.74
CA ALA A 415 19.29 1.56 1.12
C ALA A 415 18.62 0.93 -0.11
N TYR A 416 18.15 1.73 -1.05
CA TYR A 416 17.52 1.23 -2.28
C TYR A 416 18.49 0.49 -3.17
N PHE A 417 19.73 0.98 -3.29
CA PHE A 417 20.78 0.26 -3.99
C PHE A 417 21.02 -1.11 -3.35
N LEU A 418 21.16 -1.17 -2.01
CA LEU A 418 21.37 -2.43 -1.29
C LEU A 418 20.14 -3.36 -1.40
N CYS A 419 18.92 -2.84 -1.30
CA CYS A 419 17.70 -3.64 -1.50
C CYS A 419 17.67 -4.29 -2.89
N GLY A 420 18.14 -3.58 -3.93
CA GLY A 420 18.25 -4.14 -5.28
C GLY A 420 19.29 -5.25 -5.43
N MET A 421 20.25 -5.34 -4.49
CA MET A 421 21.31 -6.35 -4.48
C MET A 421 20.97 -7.61 -3.67
N VAL A 422 19.90 -7.58 -2.85
CA VAL A 422 19.49 -8.74 -2.04
C VAL A 422 18.79 -9.77 -2.93
N GLU A 423 19.24 -11.02 -2.87
CA GLU A 423 18.70 -12.11 -3.71
C GLU A 423 17.43 -12.72 -3.14
N SER A 424 17.30 -12.79 -1.80
CA SER A 424 16.14 -13.40 -1.14
C SER A 424 14.92 -12.48 -1.14
N PHE A 425 13.93 -12.81 -1.98
CA PHE A 425 12.62 -12.16 -2.01
C PHE A 425 11.89 -12.27 -0.66
N GLU A 426 11.86 -13.47 -0.07
CA GLU A 426 11.14 -13.75 1.16
C GLU A 426 11.66 -12.94 2.34
N THR A 427 12.98 -12.83 2.47
CA THR A 427 13.62 -12.04 3.53
C THR A 427 13.24 -10.56 3.44
N ILE A 428 13.28 -9.96 2.24
CA ILE A 428 12.88 -8.56 2.05
C ILE A 428 11.37 -8.39 2.29
N LEU A 429 10.55 -9.33 1.85
CA LEU A 429 9.11 -9.30 2.05
C LEU A 429 8.77 -9.31 3.53
N SER A 430 9.30 -10.24 4.32
CA SER A 430 9.02 -10.35 5.75
C SER A 430 9.43 -9.09 6.52
N VAL A 431 10.60 -8.53 6.23
CA VAL A 431 11.06 -7.28 6.87
C VAL A 431 10.19 -6.09 6.47
N ALA A 432 9.87 -5.97 5.19
CA ALA A 432 8.99 -4.90 4.71
C ALA A 432 7.60 -4.99 5.36
N ASP A 433 7.06 -6.19 5.47
CA ASP A 433 5.77 -6.47 6.08
C ASP A 433 5.77 -6.07 7.57
N CYS A 434 6.78 -6.48 8.33
CA CYS A 434 6.93 -6.11 9.73
C CYS A 434 7.00 -4.59 9.92
N LEU A 435 7.87 -3.92 9.18
CA LEU A 435 8.07 -2.48 9.30
C LEU A 435 6.83 -1.70 8.87
N ASN A 436 6.21 -2.08 7.75
CA ASN A 436 5.04 -1.40 7.21
C ASN A 436 3.82 -1.52 8.11
N LEU A 437 3.54 -2.72 8.65
CA LEU A 437 2.38 -2.91 9.53
C LEU A 437 2.60 -2.37 10.95
N SER A 438 3.84 -2.27 11.43
CA SER A 438 4.13 -1.72 12.75
C SER A 438 3.55 -0.31 12.96
N VAL A 439 3.53 0.51 11.89
CA VAL A 439 3.00 1.89 11.94
C VAL A 439 1.49 1.95 12.18
N THR A 440 0.78 0.84 11.96
CA THR A 440 -0.68 0.79 12.14
C THR A 440 -1.08 0.91 13.59
N ILE A 441 -0.27 0.40 14.52
CA ILE A 441 -0.58 0.41 15.96
C ILE A 441 -0.79 1.85 16.47
N PRO A 442 0.22 2.75 16.44
CA PRO A 442 0.05 4.10 16.95
C PRO A 442 -0.98 4.90 16.15
N ASN A 443 -1.11 4.63 14.87
CA ASN A 443 -2.06 5.32 14.01
C ASN A 443 -3.51 4.99 14.38
N ILE A 444 -3.86 3.72 14.48
CA ILE A 444 -5.24 3.27 14.78
C ILE A 444 -5.65 3.64 16.20
N ILE A 445 -4.75 3.59 17.19
CA ILE A 445 -5.02 4.08 18.53
C ILE A 445 -5.48 5.55 18.47
N ALA A 446 -4.75 6.38 17.74
CA ALA A 446 -5.12 7.79 17.59
C ALA A 446 -6.46 7.97 16.84
N LEU A 447 -6.74 7.14 15.85
CA LEU A 447 -8.01 7.18 15.12
C LEU A 447 -9.19 6.78 16.01
N TYR A 448 -9.05 5.78 16.87
CA TYR A 448 -10.08 5.44 17.87
C TYR A 448 -10.35 6.63 18.80
N MET A 449 -9.32 7.27 19.31
CA MET A 449 -9.48 8.48 20.14
C MET A 449 -10.15 9.63 19.36
N MET A 450 -9.96 9.69 18.03
CA MET A 450 -10.57 10.69 17.13
C MET A 450 -11.94 10.30 16.57
N SER A 451 -12.55 9.21 16.99
CA SER A 451 -13.85 8.74 16.49
C SER A 451 -14.92 9.81 16.49
N ARG A 452 -14.98 10.64 17.56
CA ARG A 452 -15.93 11.77 17.65
C ARG A 452 -15.68 12.84 16.57
N VAL A 453 -14.41 13.05 16.17
CA VAL A 453 -14.07 13.99 15.10
C VAL A 453 -14.54 13.43 13.76
N VAL A 454 -14.26 12.13 13.50
CA VAL A 454 -14.72 11.43 12.30
C VAL A 454 -16.23 11.51 12.19
N LEU A 455 -16.96 11.20 13.26
CA LEU A 455 -18.43 11.26 13.29
C LEU A 455 -18.96 12.66 13.00
N ARG A 456 -18.41 13.71 13.65
CA ARG A 456 -18.80 15.09 13.41
C ARG A 456 -18.62 15.51 11.94
N GLU A 457 -17.49 15.16 11.32
CA GLU A 457 -17.24 15.49 9.92
C GLU A 457 -18.14 14.64 8.99
N THR A 458 -18.41 13.38 9.34
CA THR A 458 -19.27 12.48 8.55
C THR A 458 -20.72 12.96 8.50
N PHE A 459 -21.28 13.36 9.63
CA PHE A 459 -22.69 13.75 9.75
C PHE A 459 -22.93 15.25 9.78
N LYS A 460 -21.89 16.06 9.49
CA LYS A 460 -22.03 17.50 9.38
C LYS A 460 -23.09 17.88 8.36
N LYS A 461 -24.19 18.52 8.82
CA LYS A 461 -25.17 19.14 7.93
C LYS A 461 -24.47 20.25 7.14
N LYS A 462 -24.73 20.30 5.83
CA LYS A 462 -24.25 21.39 4.98
C LYS A 462 -24.99 22.67 5.29
#